data_12cc48a6a2e0881049463560d0115405
#
_entry.id   12cc48a6a2e0881049463560d0115405
#
_cell.length_a   1.000
_cell.length_b   1.000
_cell.length_c   1.000
_cell.angle_alpha   90.00
_cell.angle_beta   90.00
_cell.angle_gamma   90.00
#
_symmetry.space_group_name_H-M   'P 1'
#
loop_
_entity.id
_entity.type
_entity.pdbx_description
1 polymer ?
#
loop_
_entity_poly.entity_id
_entity_poly.type
_entity_poly.pdbx_seq_one_letter_code
_entity_poly.pdbx_strand_id
1 'polypeptide(L)'
;MLLIGCTAGAFTACSDGDDDQKPSCPITEYTVPSTAEIGGFYTVTGKGFEASAQLFLRNASGTETAAADQTVTAAGIECTVPSTLTAGVYTVVVKQNGSWDLGPVRLEAAQNPVSSVVLPAAIKLNKTLEIAGNGFTSASRIFLETADAAKTRTELTAVPSSTGISCTIPDGVAAGTYNVILKHNNIDWTLGENIPAAVYKRLTGISYAMSQTCDFSTVEGGVEAVKAILLGMVGNDQEIADMYFEMLFSEGTNVVSQLSLKYGSDNRVTAVQQGEGADAADWYTFSFDGDKVSALNKMYEDGEPGIRAFSWVLNDGKVESSNVDFMRTVGGEVVSRPVDFTWTYDVVNGQCTGVVSQSTGSNYVSFDFENGNYTAGGMFEYGDAGKKNNIFGVDVAKAIVGVTSQLDDDHALACFLGYDGKASLNLPTSTLIDAMSEEDPAKAVTCIQDGEGYVTAAKWGGEGFDMMGIGVKITSETVFEFTYAE
;
A
#
# COMPACT_ATOMS: atom_id res chain seq x y z
N MET A 1 7.57 -7.72 36.96
CA MET A 1 8.28 -8.90 37.53
C MET A 1 7.55 -9.25 38.83
N LEU A 2 6.54 -10.09 38.72
CA LEU A 2 5.79 -10.59 39.89
C LEU A 2 5.99 -12.10 39.91
N LEU A 3 6.82 -12.55 40.85
CA LEU A 3 7.04 -13.95 41.10
C LEU A 3 5.81 -14.50 41.86
N ILE A 4 4.94 -15.24 41.20
CA ILE A 4 3.90 -16.01 41.86
C ILE A 4 4.49 -17.38 42.14
N GLY A 5 4.79 -17.65 43.42
CA GLY A 5 5.29 -18.95 43.88
C GLY A 5 4.20 -20.01 43.70
N CYS A 6 4.44 -20.98 42.82
CA CYS A 6 3.65 -22.20 42.72
C CYS A 6 3.99 -23.12 43.91
N THR A 7 3.04 -23.27 44.84
CA THR A 7 3.11 -24.37 45.83
C THR A 7 2.67 -25.67 45.17
N ALA A 8 3.62 -26.58 44.95
CA ALA A 8 3.32 -27.95 44.55
C ALA A 8 2.65 -28.67 45.71
N GLY A 9 1.37 -28.96 45.60
CA GLY A 9 0.66 -29.86 46.53
C GLY A 9 0.90 -31.31 46.09
N ALA A 10 1.66 -32.07 46.85
CA ALA A 10 1.73 -33.51 46.69
C ALA A 10 0.48 -34.13 47.33
N PHE A 11 -0.36 -34.72 46.51
CA PHE A 11 -1.48 -35.53 47.04
C PHE A 11 -1.09 -37.00 47.03
N THR A 12 -0.89 -37.56 48.25
CA THR A 12 -0.90 -38.99 48.48
C THR A 12 -2.31 -39.36 48.95
N ALA A 13 -3.08 -39.98 48.09
CA ALA A 13 -4.35 -40.58 48.49
C ALA A 13 -4.23 -42.12 48.32
N CYS A 14 -3.84 -42.80 49.36
CA CYS A 14 -4.16 -44.22 49.53
C CYS A 14 -5.33 -44.29 50.49
N SER A 15 -6.49 -44.74 50.04
CA SER A 15 -7.59 -45.16 50.88
C SER A 15 -7.61 -46.67 50.90
N ASP A 16 -7.30 -47.25 52.09
CA ASP A 16 -7.52 -48.68 52.44
C ASP A 16 -8.99 -48.94 52.62
N GLY A 17 -9.53 -49.92 51.94
CA GLY A 17 -10.89 -50.44 52.13
C GLY A 17 -11.26 -51.53 51.15
N ASP A 18 -11.00 -52.78 51.57
CA ASP A 18 -11.57 -54.11 51.22
C ASP A 18 -12.11 -54.39 49.80
N ASP A 19 -11.52 -55.47 49.30
CA ASP A 19 -12.04 -56.51 48.38
C ASP A 19 -12.52 -56.08 46.97
N ASP A 20 -11.66 -56.29 46.11
CA ASP A 20 -11.52 -56.89 44.78
C ASP A 20 -10.28 -56.26 44.09
N GLN A 21 -9.39 -57.15 43.60
CA GLN A 21 -8.09 -56.72 43.05
C GLN A 21 -8.22 -55.68 41.94
N LYS A 22 -8.48 -54.42 42.29
CA LYS A 22 -8.32 -53.31 41.38
C LYS A 22 -6.83 -53.17 41.13
N PRO A 23 -6.37 -53.22 39.88
CA PRO A 23 -4.95 -53.08 39.60
C PRO A 23 -4.47 -51.73 40.18
N SER A 24 -3.38 -51.76 40.95
CA SER A 24 -2.77 -50.54 41.48
C SER A 24 -2.22 -49.69 40.35
N CYS A 25 -2.35 -48.37 40.47
CA CYS A 25 -1.80 -47.44 39.49
C CYS A 25 -0.30 -47.69 39.33
N PRO A 26 0.21 -48.01 38.12
CA PRO A 26 1.63 -48.26 37.89
C PRO A 26 2.48 -47.00 37.97
N ILE A 27 1.84 -45.80 37.92
CA ILE A 27 2.51 -44.50 37.93
C ILE A 27 2.62 -44.04 39.39
N THR A 28 3.83 -43.74 39.81
CA THR A 28 4.15 -43.34 41.19
C THR A 28 4.97 -42.06 41.19
N GLU A 29 5.00 -41.39 42.35
CA GLU A 29 5.79 -40.16 42.55
C GLU A 29 5.50 -39.11 41.42
N TYR A 30 4.24 -39.02 40.97
CA TYR A 30 3.87 -38.13 39.88
C TYR A 30 3.57 -36.73 40.36
N THR A 31 3.83 -35.74 39.46
CA THR A 31 3.46 -34.35 39.64
C THR A 31 2.64 -33.91 38.44
N VAL A 32 1.45 -33.39 38.74
CA VAL A 32 0.54 -32.80 37.78
C VAL A 32 0.54 -31.29 38.01
N PRO A 33 0.96 -30.46 37.05
CA PRO A 33 0.85 -29.02 37.18
C PRO A 33 -0.60 -28.61 37.38
N SER A 34 -0.87 -27.68 38.32
CA SER A 34 -2.22 -27.23 38.66
C SER A 34 -2.91 -26.40 37.59
N THR A 35 -2.14 -25.78 36.70
CA THR A 35 -2.62 -24.95 35.59
C THR A 35 -1.88 -25.30 34.30
N ALA A 36 -2.56 -25.13 33.16
CA ALA A 36 -2.00 -25.19 31.83
C ALA A 36 -2.73 -24.23 30.87
N GLU A 37 -2.02 -23.74 29.89
CA GLU A 37 -2.63 -22.90 28.85
C GLU A 37 -3.13 -23.78 27.69
N ILE A 38 -4.31 -23.48 27.16
CA ILE A 38 -4.83 -24.15 25.97
C ILE A 38 -3.88 -23.91 24.80
N GLY A 39 -3.52 -24.98 24.06
CA GLY A 39 -2.52 -24.96 22.99
C GLY A 39 -1.07 -24.90 23.52
N GLY A 40 -0.87 -24.71 24.81
CA GLY A 40 0.44 -24.64 25.44
C GLY A 40 1.07 -26.00 25.69
N PHE A 41 2.36 -25.97 26.00
CA PHE A 41 3.15 -27.15 26.38
C PHE A 41 2.79 -27.55 27.81
N TYR A 42 2.65 -28.88 28.04
CA TYR A 42 2.25 -29.43 29.32
C TYR A 42 3.04 -30.69 29.62
N THR A 43 3.58 -30.80 30.82
CA THR A 43 4.40 -31.98 31.24
C THR A 43 3.87 -32.57 32.54
N VAL A 44 3.59 -33.84 32.53
CA VAL A 44 3.34 -34.65 33.74
C VAL A 44 4.57 -35.47 34.02
N THR A 45 5.19 -35.28 35.17
CA THR A 45 6.38 -36.02 35.59
C THR A 45 6.04 -37.11 36.57
N GLY A 46 6.88 -38.16 36.68
CA GLY A 46 6.68 -39.26 37.62
C GLY A 46 7.50 -40.50 37.24
N LYS A 47 7.24 -41.63 37.92
CA LYS A 47 7.86 -42.90 37.64
C LYS A 47 6.83 -43.93 37.17
N GLY A 48 7.28 -44.90 36.38
CA GLY A 48 6.43 -45.97 35.90
C GLY A 48 5.70 -45.72 34.60
N PHE A 49 6.02 -44.66 33.88
CA PHE A 49 5.49 -44.42 32.51
C PHE A 49 6.13 -45.42 31.53
N GLU A 50 5.29 -46.08 30.75
CA GLU A 50 5.69 -46.97 29.65
C GLU A 50 5.49 -46.26 28.30
N ALA A 51 6.19 -46.70 27.27
CA ALA A 51 6.08 -46.10 25.93
C ALA A 51 4.65 -46.13 25.33
N SER A 52 3.78 -46.99 25.87
CA SER A 52 2.37 -47.10 25.48
C SER A 52 1.46 -46.15 26.22
N ALA A 53 1.95 -45.38 27.20
CA ALA A 53 1.14 -44.44 27.97
C ALA A 53 0.60 -43.33 27.09
N GLN A 54 -0.65 -42.95 27.32
CA GLN A 54 -1.31 -41.82 26.66
C GLN A 54 -2.00 -40.93 27.68
N LEU A 55 -1.81 -39.64 27.55
CA LEU A 55 -2.43 -38.63 28.40
C LEU A 55 -3.71 -38.10 27.76
N PHE A 56 -4.76 -38.02 28.57
CA PHE A 56 -6.06 -37.43 28.22
C PHE A 56 -6.44 -36.37 29.25
N LEU A 57 -7.25 -35.41 28.79
CA LEU A 57 -7.88 -34.38 29.60
C LEU A 57 -9.39 -34.64 29.60
N ARG A 58 -9.92 -35.02 30.81
CA ARG A 58 -11.34 -35.33 31.00
C ARG A 58 -12.07 -34.15 31.61
N ASN A 59 -13.12 -33.66 30.95
CA ASN A 59 -13.96 -32.58 31.47
C ASN A 59 -14.98 -33.07 32.51
N ALA A 60 -15.73 -32.15 33.11
CA ALA A 60 -16.74 -32.45 34.13
C ALA A 60 -17.91 -33.35 33.64
N SER A 61 -18.17 -33.40 32.32
CA SER A 61 -19.17 -34.32 31.74
C SER A 61 -18.64 -35.71 31.47
N GLY A 62 -17.35 -35.99 31.77
CA GLY A 62 -16.73 -37.28 31.54
C GLY A 62 -16.13 -37.48 30.15
N THR A 63 -16.19 -36.46 29.28
CA THR A 63 -15.59 -36.53 27.94
C THR A 63 -14.06 -36.42 28.05
N GLU A 64 -13.36 -37.34 27.43
CA GLU A 64 -11.88 -37.38 27.39
C GLU A 64 -11.38 -36.95 26.05
N THR A 65 -10.42 -36.02 26.02
CA THR A 65 -9.72 -35.56 24.82
C THR A 65 -8.24 -35.92 24.97
N ALA A 66 -7.68 -36.61 23.99
CA ALA A 66 -6.25 -36.94 23.99
C ALA A 66 -5.41 -35.67 23.90
N ALA A 67 -4.37 -35.55 24.70
CA ALA A 67 -3.38 -34.48 24.52
C ALA A 67 -2.68 -34.66 23.16
N ALA A 68 -2.25 -33.55 22.55
CA ALA A 68 -1.56 -33.54 21.26
C ALA A 68 -0.03 -33.73 21.46
N ASP A 69 0.67 -34.11 20.40
CA ASP A 69 2.14 -34.16 20.31
C ASP A 69 2.82 -34.83 21.51
N GLN A 70 2.28 -36.00 21.97
CA GLN A 70 2.74 -36.65 23.15
C GLN A 70 4.11 -37.35 22.97
N THR A 71 5.05 -37.04 23.87
CA THR A 71 6.32 -37.71 23.97
C THR A 71 6.42 -38.36 25.36
N VAL A 72 6.50 -39.69 25.39
CA VAL A 72 6.58 -40.48 26.64
C VAL A 72 8.00 -40.84 26.91
N THR A 73 8.45 -40.58 28.15
CA THR A 73 9.74 -40.99 28.69
C THR A 73 9.55 -41.74 30.02
N ALA A 74 10.57 -42.42 30.53
CA ALA A 74 10.49 -43.05 31.86
C ALA A 74 10.26 -42.03 33.01
N ALA A 75 10.49 -40.73 32.75
CA ALA A 75 10.36 -39.65 33.74
C ALA A 75 9.03 -38.87 33.60
N GLY A 76 8.21 -39.13 32.55
CA GLY A 76 6.94 -38.44 32.37
C GLY A 76 6.42 -38.41 30.94
N ILE A 77 5.34 -37.68 30.75
CA ILE A 77 4.73 -37.42 29.45
C ILE A 77 4.82 -35.91 29.19
N GLU A 78 5.43 -35.52 28.09
CA GLU A 78 5.41 -34.19 27.53
C GLU A 78 4.38 -34.13 26.40
N CYS A 79 3.53 -33.11 26.38
CA CYS A 79 2.46 -33.00 25.39
C CYS A 79 2.04 -31.54 25.17
N THR A 80 1.16 -31.32 24.20
CA THR A 80 0.47 -30.06 23.97
C THR A 80 -0.98 -30.17 24.38
N VAL A 81 -1.50 -29.20 25.12
CA VAL A 81 -2.93 -29.09 25.43
C VAL A 81 -3.70 -28.81 24.13
N PRO A 82 -4.69 -29.64 23.77
CA PRO A 82 -5.43 -29.40 22.53
C PRO A 82 -6.09 -28.02 22.47
N SER A 83 -5.89 -27.29 21.35
CA SER A 83 -6.47 -25.97 21.13
C SER A 83 -8.01 -25.98 20.99
N THR A 84 -8.61 -27.15 20.82
CA THR A 84 -10.06 -27.35 20.74
C THR A 84 -10.75 -27.40 22.11
N LEU A 85 -9.97 -27.45 23.21
CA LEU A 85 -10.54 -27.42 24.55
C LEU A 85 -10.92 -26.01 24.97
N THR A 86 -11.81 -25.91 25.95
CA THR A 86 -12.24 -24.64 26.54
C THR A 86 -11.62 -24.46 27.92
N ALA A 87 -11.48 -23.22 28.37
CA ALA A 87 -11.01 -22.92 29.72
C ALA A 87 -11.94 -23.57 30.78
N GLY A 88 -11.35 -24.16 31.80
CA GLY A 88 -12.09 -24.87 32.82
C GLY A 88 -11.22 -25.85 33.60
N VAL A 89 -11.86 -26.63 34.52
CA VAL A 89 -11.16 -27.67 35.30
C VAL A 89 -11.33 -29.01 34.60
N TYR A 90 -10.22 -29.70 34.41
CA TYR A 90 -10.14 -31.02 33.81
C TYR A 90 -9.44 -31.99 34.76
N THR A 91 -9.69 -33.27 34.60
CA THR A 91 -8.90 -34.32 35.25
C THR A 91 -7.87 -34.83 34.25
N VAL A 92 -6.62 -34.86 34.65
CA VAL A 92 -5.54 -35.51 33.89
C VAL A 92 -5.69 -37.02 34.06
N VAL A 93 -5.85 -37.71 32.94
CA VAL A 93 -6.02 -39.18 32.88
C VAL A 93 -4.88 -39.77 32.06
N VAL A 94 -4.21 -40.78 32.59
CA VAL A 94 -3.23 -41.57 31.84
C VAL A 94 -3.78 -42.95 31.58
N LYS A 95 -3.73 -43.38 30.32
CA LYS A 95 -4.08 -44.74 29.89
C LYS A 95 -2.82 -45.52 29.64
N GLN A 96 -2.57 -46.52 30.55
CA GLN A 96 -1.44 -47.41 30.49
C GLN A 96 -1.86 -48.67 31.24
N ASN A 97 -2.08 -49.80 30.56
CA ASN A 97 -2.59 -51.06 31.18
C ASN A 97 -3.83 -50.85 32.08
N GLY A 98 -4.65 -49.83 31.77
CA GLY A 98 -5.78 -49.32 32.52
C GLY A 98 -5.97 -47.83 32.33
N SER A 99 -6.90 -47.20 33.09
CA SER A 99 -7.15 -45.77 33.08
C SER A 99 -6.97 -45.21 34.48
N TRP A 100 -6.10 -44.21 34.62
CA TRP A 100 -5.65 -43.70 35.91
C TRP A 100 -5.83 -42.20 35.99
N ASP A 101 -6.61 -41.73 36.96
CA ASP A 101 -6.82 -40.33 37.27
C ASP A 101 -5.65 -39.81 38.09
N LEU A 102 -4.85 -38.90 37.55
CA LEU A 102 -3.68 -38.36 38.22
C LEU A 102 -3.96 -37.09 39.03
N GLY A 103 -5.01 -36.36 38.71
CA GLY A 103 -5.41 -35.15 39.44
C GLY A 103 -5.99 -34.07 38.54
N PRO A 104 -6.47 -32.98 39.17
CA PRO A 104 -7.06 -31.88 38.44
C PRO A 104 -6.01 -30.93 37.81
N VAL A 105 -6.34 -30.38 36.65
CA VAL A 105 -5.63 -29.28 36.03
C VAL A 105 -6.65 -28.20 35.64
N ARG A 106 -6.34 -26.93 35.86
CA ARG A 106 -7.10 -25.82 35.35
C ARG A 106 -6.53 -25.40 34.03
N LEU A 107 -7.33 -25.51 32.96
CA LEU A 107 -6.98 -24.95 31.66
C LEU A 107 -7.35 -23.48 31.61
N GLU A 108 -6.42 -22.66 31.21
CA GLU A 108 -6.59 -21.23 31.01
C GLU A 108 -6.69 -20.92 29.52
N ALA A 109 -7.46 -19.90 29.17
CA ALA A 109 -7.52 -19.46 27.77
C ALA A 109 -6.15 -19.00 27.33
N ALA A 110 -5.77 -19.39 26.11
CA ALA A 110 -4.54 -18.91 25.50
C ALA A 110 -4.55 -17.39 25.43
N GLN A 111 -3.38 -16.80 25.70
CA GLN A 111 -3.17 -15.38 25.57
C GLN A 111 -2.41 -15.10 24.29
N ASN A 112 -2.76 -13.97 23.63
CA ASN A 112 -2.00 -13.57 22.45
C ASN A 112 -0.52 -13.33 22.87
N PRO A 113 0.44 -14.08 22.31
CA PRO A 113 1.85 -13.98 22.71
C PRO A 113 2.50 -12.66 22.27
N VAL A 114 1.85 -11.92 21.36
CA VAL A 114 2.37 -10.67 20.81
C VAL A 114 1.51 -9.48 21.20
N SER A 115 2.14 -8.32 21.31
CA SER A 115 1.49 -7.08 21.67
C SER A 115 2.05 -5.90 20.86
N SER A 116 1.31 -4.78 20.82
CA SER A 116 1.70 -3.56 20.10
C SER A 116 2.01 -3.84 18.62
N VAL A 117 1.21 -4.72 18.01
CA VAL A 117 1.42 -5.11 16.61
C VAL A 117 1.03 -3.96 15.68
N VAL A 118 1.95 -3.62 14.77
CA VAL A 118 1.72 -2.64 13.71
C VAL A 118 2.01 -3.32 12.37
N LEU A 119 1.02 -3.33 11.50
CA LEU A 119 1.10 -3.86 10.15
C LEU A 119 1.12 -2.71 9.13
N PRO A 120 1.75 -2.89 7.96
CA PRO A 120 1.64 -1.91 6.88
C PRO A 120 0.19 -1.84 6.37
N ALA A 121 -0.22 -0.68 5.89
CA ALA A 121 -1.55 -0.48 5.29
C ALA A 121 -1.78 -1.31 4.01
N ALA A 122 -0.69 -1.74 3.34
CA ALA A 122 -0.70 -2.60 2.17
C ALA A 122 0.58 -3.46 2.12
N ILE A 123 0.46 -4.69 1.60
CA ILE A 123 1.57 -5.66 1.51
C ILE A 123 2.19 -5.58 0.12
N LYS A 124 3.51 -5.34 0.08
CA LYS A 124 4.32 -5.37 -1.15
C LYS A 124 4.81 -6.80 -1.38
N LEU A 125 4.20 -7.53 -2.32
CA LEU A 125 4.43 -8.96 -2.51
C LEU A 125 5.86 -9.32 -2.91
N ASN A 126 6.59 -8.43 -3.57
CA ASN A 126 7.99 -8.61 -3.96
C ASN A 126 9.00 -7.98 -2.98
N LYS A 127 8.56 -7.66 -1.78
CA LYS A 127 9.41 -7.11 -0.71
C LYS A 127 9.17 -7.89 0.58
N THR A 128 10.07 -7.72 1.53
CA THR A 128 9.91 -8.25 2.88
C THR A 128 8.75 -7.58 3.59
N LEU A 129 7.89 -8.38 4.22
CA LEU A 129 6.81 -7.87 5.09
C LEU A 129 7.37 -7.67 6.50
N GLU A 130 7.48 -6.43 6.92
CA GLU A 130 7.90 -6.06 8.27
C GLU A 130 6.66 -5.87 9.16
N ILE A 131 6.62 -6.59 10.28
CA ILE A 131 5.56 -6.48 11.29
C ILE A 131 6.21 -6.02 12.59
N ALA A 132 5.96 -4.77 12.99
CA ALA A 132 6.43 -4.28 14.26
C ALA A 132 5.58 -4.84 15.41
N GLY A 133 6.20 -5.03 16.59
CA GLY A 133 5.52 -5.52 17.78
C GLY A 133 6.45 -6.25 18.74
N ASN A 134 5.93 -6.64 19.88
CA ASN A 134 6.69 -7.33 20.93
C ASN A 134 6.19 -8.77 21.11
N GLY A 135 7.06 -9.66 21.52
CA GLY A 135 6.71 -11.05 21.88
C GLY A 135 6.84 -12.06 20.74
N PHE A 136 7.27 -11.65 19.53
CA PHE A 136 7.62 -12.61 18.47
C PHE A 136 8.83 -13.46 18.86
N THR A 137 8.75 -14.75 18.58
CA THR A 137 9.80 -15.74 18.89
C THR A 137 10.05 -16.64 17.69
N SER A 138 11.05 -17.51 17.77
CA SER A 138 11.32 -18.53 16.74
C SER A 138 10.17 -19.55 16.56
N ALA A 139 9.23 -19.61 17.51
CA ALA A 139 8.02 -20.43 17.40
C ALA A 139 6.85 -19.69 16.69
N SER A 140 7.01 -18.40 16.39
CA SER A 140 6.02 -17.61 15.68
C SER A 140 6.05 -17.92 14.19
N ARG A 141 4.94 -18.44 13.65
CA ARG A 141 4.76 -18.71 12.22
C ARG A 141 3.73 -17.73 11.66
N ILE A 142 4.08 -17.04 10.59
CA ILE A 142 3.21 -16.03 9.95
C ILE A 142 2.65 -16.59 8.64
N PHE A 143 1.36 -16.35 8.43
CA PHE A 143 0.65 -16.75 7.22
C PHE A 143 -0.07 -15.57 6.61
N LEU A 144 -0.11 -15.52 5.29
CA LEU A 144 -1.10 -14.78 4.53
C LEU A 144 -2.28 -15.71 4.23
N GLU A 145 -3.46 -15.35 4.70
CA GLU A 145 -4.70 -16.06 4.42
C GLU A 145 -5.56 -15.20 3.49
N THR A 146 -6.02 -15.74 2.36
CA THR A 146 -6.92 -14.99 1.48
C THR A 146 -8.19 -14.59 2.21
N ALA A 147 -8.65 -13.35 2.01
CA ALA A 147 -9.85 -12.82 2.67
C ALA A 147 -11.16 -13.39 2.08
N ASP A 148 -11.09 -14.12 0.98
CA ASP A 148 -12.22 -14.77 0.34
C ASP A 148 -12.73 -16.00 1.13
N ALA A 149 -13.81 -16.63 0.63
CA ALA A 149 -14.41 -17.80 1.29
C ALA A 149 -13.50 -19.04 1.28
N ALA A 150 -12.49 -19.09 0.40
CA ALA A 150 -11.58 -20.23 0.30
C ALA A 150 -10.55 -20.26 1.44
N LYS A 151 -10.21 -19.10 2.03
CA LYS A 151 -9.24 -18.94 3.13
C LYS A 151 -7.95 -19.70 2.90
N THR A 152 -7.43 -19.61 1.68
CA THR A 152 -6.16 -20.25 1.32
C THR A 152 -5.01 -19.59 2.07
N ARG A 153 -4.14 -20.41 2.67
CA ARG A 153 -3.02 -19.94 3.49
C ARG A 153 -1.69 -20.18 2.81
N THR A 154 -0.85 -19.16 2.85
CA THR A 154 0.56 -19.23 2.45
C THR A 154 1.43 -18.90 3.65
N GLU A 155 2.32 -19.81 4.03
CA GLU A 155 3.27 -19.58 5.11
C GLU A 155 4.43 -18.72 4.62
N LEU A 156 4.82 -17.75 5.44
CA LEU A 156 5.95 -16.86 5.18
C LEU A 156 7.19 -17.37 5.92
N THR A 157 8.36 -17.18 5.33
CA THR A 157 9.64 -17.41 6.05
C THR A 157 9.88 -16.22 6.96
N ALA A 158 9.76 -16.44 8.28
CA ALA A 158 9.75 -15.40 9.29
C ALA A 158 11.01 -15.40 10.14
N VAL A 159 11.58 -14.21 10.39
CA VAL A 159 12.75 -13.99 11.25
C VAL A 159 12.39 -12.99 12.34
N PRO A 160 12.24 -13.40 13.60
CA PRO A 160 11.89 -12.51 14.70
C PRO A 160 13.08 -11.64 15.13
N SER A 161 12.76 -10.46 15.64
CA SER A 161 13.69 -9.50 16.25
C SER A 161 13.14 -9.00 17.59
N SER A 162 13.87 -8.15 18.28
CA SER A 162 13.40 -7.53 19.53
C SER A 162 12.24 -6.54 19.34
N THR A 163 12.04 -6.03 18.12
CA THR A 163 11.07 -4.99 17.80
C THR A 163 9.98 -5.43 16.83
N GLY A 164 9.99 -6.71 16.41
CA GLY A 164 9.03 -7.22 15.45
C GLY A 164 9.44 -8.53 14.78
N ILE A 165 8.89 -8.79 13.62
CA ILE A 165 9.20 -9.97 12.81
C ILE A 165 9.27 -9.55 11.32
N SER A 166 10.32 -10.02 10.65
CA SER A 166 10.56 -9.79 9.22
C SER A 166 10.19 -11.06 8.47
N CYS A 167 9.32 -10.94 7.45
CA CYS A 167 8.74 -12.09 6.75
C CYS A 167 9.04 -12.02 5.25
N THR A 168 9.69 -13.06 4.72
CA THR A 168 9.86 -13.22 3.28
C THR A 168 8.60 -13.87 2.69
N ILE A 169 8.01 -13.19 1.70
CA ILE A 169 6.85 -13.69 0.98
C ILE A 169 7.36 -14.59 -0.17
N PRO A 170 6.86 -15.84 -0.30
CA PRO A 170 7.26 -16.70 -1.39
C PRO A 170 6.74 -16.20 -2.73
N ASP A 171 7.46 -16.51 -3.80
CA ASP A 171 7.03 -16.22 -5.16
C ASP A 171 5.69 -16.88 -5.48
N GLY A 172 4.91 -16.22 -6.37
CA GLY A 172 3.63 -16.76 -6.83
C GLY A 172 2.43 -16.43 -5.95
N VAL A 173 2.59 -15.68 -4.85
CA VAL A 173 1.45 -15.10 -4.13
C VAL A 173 0.77 -14.07 -5.02
N ALA A 174 -0.52 -14.27 -5.32
CA ALA A 174 -1.27 -13.39 -6.21
C ALA A 174 -1.62 -12.05 -5.56
N ALA A 175 -1.83 -11.01 -6.37
CA ALA A 175 -2.42 -9.77 -5.88
C ALA A 175 -3.84 -10.02 -5.36
N GLY A 176 -4.21 -9.38 -4.24
CA GLY A 176 -5.49 -9.59 -3.60
C GLY A 176 -5.61 -8.96 -2.23
N THR A 177 -6.52 -9.47 -1.43
CA THR A 177 -6.73 -9.03 -0.04
C THR A 177 -6.47 -10.20 0.90
N TYR A 178 -5.70 -9.96 1.95
CA TYR A 178 -5.24 -11.00 2.86
C TYR A 178 -5.48 -10.62 4.33
N ASN A 179 -5.68 -11.64 5.14
CA ASN A 179 -5.53 -11.57 6.58
C ASN A 179 -4.11 -12.01 6.94
N VAL A 180 -3.50 -11.35 7.90
CA VAL A 180 -2.19 -11.75 8.46
C VAL A 180 -2.46 -12.55 9.71
N ILE A 181 -2.07 -13.83 9.70
CA ILE A 181 -2.30 -14.78 10.79
C ILE A 181 -0.97 -15.14 11.43
N LEU A 182 -0.89 -14.98 12.73
CA LEU A 182 0.15 -15.57 13.56
C LEU A 182 -0.32 -16.93 14.07
N LYS A 183 0.44 -17.98 13.83
CA LYS A 183 0.27 -19.26 14.50
C LYS A 183 1.36 -19.44 15.57
N HIS A 184 0.92 -19.61 16.81
CA HIS A 184 1.79 -19.86 17.95
C HIS A 184 1.16 -20.91 18.84
N ASN A 185 1.92 -21.93 19.24
CA ASN A 185 1.43 -23.06 20.05
C ASN A 185 0.12 -23.68 19.50
N ASN A 186 0.07 -23.90 18.17
CA ASN A 186 -1.10 -24.43 17.44
C ASN A 186 -2.39 -23.60 17.56
N ILE A 187 -2.31 -22.35 18.02
CA ILE A 187 -3.40 -21.40 18.04
C ILE A 187 -3.15 -20.32 16.99
N ASP A 188 -4.20 -19.95 16.28
CA ASP A 188 -4.18 -18.91 15.27
C ASP A 188 -4.65 -17.58 15.89
N TRP A 189 -3.86 -16.52 15.66
CA TRP A 189 -4.16 -15.16 16.07
C TRP A 189 -4.21 -14.26 14.83
N THR A 190 -5.32 -13.61 14.61
CA THR A 190 -5.42 -12.61 13.53
C THR A 190 -4.71 -11.34 13.97
N LEU A 191 -3.63 -10.99 13.26
CA LEU A 191 -2.88 -9.76 13.49
C LEU A 191 -3.45 -8.57 12.71
N GLY A 192 -4.04 -8.84 11.54
CA GLY A 192 -4.74 -7.86 10.72
C GLY A 192 -5.63 -8.52 9.69
N GLU A 193 -6.68 -7.81 9.29
CA GLU A 193 -7.69 -8.32 8.38
C GLU A 193 -7.82 -7.42 7.14
N ASN A 194 -8.15 -8.03 6.02
CA ASN A 194 -8.48 -7.34 4.77
C ASN A 194 -7.38 -6.40 4.28
N ILE A 195 -6.11 -6.78 4.47
CA ILE A 195 -4.97 -5.97 4.02
C ILE A 195 -4.74 -6.20 2.53
N PRO A 196 -4.77 -5.16 1.70
CA PRO A 196 -4.52 -5.28 0.27
C PRO A 196 -3.05 -5.64 0.01
N ALA A 197 -2.81 -6.47 -1.01
CA ALA A 197 -1.48 -6.92 -1.39
C ALA A 197 -1.31 -6.90 -2.92
N ALA A 198 -0.18 -6.39 -3.39
CA ALA A 198 0.18 -6.38 -4.81
C ALA A 198 1.71 -6.37 -4.97
N VAL A 199 2.19 -6.71 -6.16
CA VAL A 199 3.59 -6.49 -6.55
C VAL A 199 3.85 -4.99 -6.53
N TYR A 200 4.95 -4.57 -5.92
CA TYR A 200 5.33 -3.16 -5.85
C TYR A 200 6.32 -2.83 -6.97
N LYS A 201 5.98 -1.81 -7.74
CA LYS A 201 6.89 -1.17 -8.70
C LYS A 201 6.94 0.32 -8.40
N ARG A 202 8.10 0.93 -8.57
CA ARG A 202 8.26 2.38 -8.43
C ARG A 202 8.17 3.05 -9.79
N LEU A 203 7.50 4.17 -9.85
CA LEU A 203 7.46 5.01 -11.03
C LEU A 203 8.88 5.56 -11.30
N THR A 204 9.40 5.40 -12.51
CA THR A 204 10.72 5.91 -12.89
C THR A 204 10.68 6.99 -13.94
N GLY A 205 9.55 7.15 -14.62
CA GLY A 205 9.40 8.21 -15.61
C GLY A 205 7.97 8.40 -16.08
N ILE A 206 7.70 9.59 -16.60
CA ILE A 206 6.49 9.94 -17.34
C ILE A 206 6.91 10.68 -18.61
N SER A 207 6.32 10.29 -19.73
CA SER A 207 6.37 11.00 -20.98
C SER A 207 4.99 11.54 -21.31
N TYR A 208 4.92 12.79 -21.71
CA TYR A 208 3.71 13.45 -22.21
C TYR A 208 3.95 13.89 -23.65
N ALA A 209 3.15 13.37 -24.55
CA ALA A 209 3.24 13.67 -25.97
C ALA A 209 1.86 14.00 -26.55
N MET A 210 1.85 14.88 -27.50
CA MET A 210 0.68 15.21 -28.33
C MET A 210 1.01 14.87 -29.79
N SER A 211 0.10 14.19 -30.46
CA SER A 211 0.17 13.96 -31.89
C SER A 211 -0.99 14.64 -32.59
N GLN A 212 -0.73 15.12 -33.80
CA GLN A 212 -1.71 15.74 -34.65
C GLN A 212 -1.62 15.18 -36.06
N THR A 213 -2.77 14.90 -36.65
CA THR A 213 -2.92 14.57 -38.08
C THR A 213 -3.95 15.50 -38.69
N CYS A 214 -3.69 15.93 -39.93
CA CYS A 214 -4.55 16.84 -40.66
C CYS A 214 -5.09 16.17 -41.91
N ASP A 215 -6.42 16.13 -42.07
CA ASP A 215 -7.07 15.61 -43.27
C ASP A 215 -7.56 16.78 -44.12
N PHE A 216 -6.84 17.04 -45.19
CA PHE A 216 -7.17 18.08 -46.19
C PHE A 216 -8.04 17.55 -47.31
N SER A 217 -8.42 16.27 -47.32
CA SER A 217 -9.16 15.65 -48.43
C SER A 217 -10.56 16.22 -48.64
N THR A 218 -11.13 16.80 -47.59
CA THR A 218 -12.45 17.45 -47.64
C THR A 218 -12.41 18.89 -48.11
N VAL A 219 -11.21 19.46 -48.30
CA VAL A 219 -11.04 20.85 -48.82
C VAL A 219 -10.84 20.82 -50.32
N GLU A 220 -11.72 21.46 -51.09
CA GLU A 220 -11.53 21.61 -52.53
C GLU A 220 -10.25 22.42 -52.83
N GLY A 221 -9.29 21.81 -53.51
CA GLY A 221 -7.96 22.35 -53.70
C GLY A 221 -6.92 22.01 -52.66
N GLY A 222 -7.30 21.25 -51.62
CA GLY A 222 -6.39 20.68 -50.61
C GLY A 222 -5.55 21.71 -49.84
N VAL A 223 -4.31 21.36 -49.56
CA VAL A 223 -3.37 22.22 -48.80
C VAL A 223 -3.17 23.60 -49.41
N GLU A 224 -3.10 23.70 -50.74
CA GLU A 224 -2.88 25.01 -51.43
C GLU A 224 -4.07 25.96 -51.23
N ALA A 225 -5.29 25.43 -51.20
CA ALA A 225 -6.49 26.25 -50.92
C ALA A 225 -6.46 26.78 -49.48
N VAL A 226 -6.08 25.95 -48.50
CA VAL A 226 -5.93 26.37 -47.10
C VAL A 226 -4.88 27.45 -46.93
N LYS A 227 -3.72 27.30 -47.57
CA LYS A 227 -2.66 28.31 -47.57
C LYS A 227 -3.15 29.63 -48.19
N ALA A 228 -3.92 29.58 -49.29
CA ALA A 228 -4.51 30.78 -49.92
C ALA A 228 -5.53 31.46 -49.00
N ILE A 229 -6.34 30.72 -48.24
CA ILE A 229 -7.25 31.26 -47.25
C ILE A 229 -6.48 32.01 -46.16
N LEU A 230 -5.46 31.34 -45.57
CA LEU A 230 -4.61 31.94 -44.55
C LEU A 230 -3.91 33.19 -45.04
N LEU A 231 -3.38 33.18 -46.26
CA LEU A 231 -2.76 34.33 -46.91
C LEU A 231 -3.71 35.52 -46.99
N GLY A 232 -4.99 35.27 -47.35
CA GLY A 232 -6.02 36.31 -47.36
C GLY A 232 -6.33 36.86 -45.94
N MET A 233 -6.30 36.03 -44.93
CA MET A 233 -6.57 36.42 -43.55
C MET A 233 -5.49 37.35 -42.97
N VAL A 234 -4.23 37.14 -43.34
CA VAL A 234 -3.08 37.89 -42.83
C VAL A 234 -2.65 39.05 -43.76
N GLY A 235 -3.55 39.52 -44.61
CA GLY A 235 -3.30 40.68 -45.47
C GLY A 235 -2.31 40.43 -46.59
N ASN A 236 -2.22 39.20 -47.12
CA ASN A 236 -1.32 38.74 -48.16
C ASN A 236 0.17 38.74 -47.77
N ASP A 237 0.48 38.62 -46.50
CA ASP A 237 1.83 38.40 -46.00
C ASP A 237 2.15 36.89 -46.03
N GLN A 238 3.02 36.49 -46.97
CA GLN A 238 3.35 35.07 -47.17
C GLN A 238 4.08 34.47 -45.99
N GLU A 239 4.99 35.21 -45.36
CA GLU A 239 5.78 34.72 -44.23
C GLU A 239 4.89 34.45 -43.01
N ILE A 240 3.96 35.36 -42.73
CA ILE A 240 2.98 35.20 -41.66
C ILE A 240 2.01 34.06 -41.98
N ALA A 241 1.56 33.92 -43.23
CA ALA A 241 0.65 32.85 -43.65
C ALA A 241 1.31 31.46 -43.50
N ASP A 242 2.57 31.31 -43.91
CA ASP A 242 3.32 30.06 -43.77
C ASP A 242 3.58 29.72 -42.28
N MET A 243 3.89 30.73 -41.47
CA MET A 243 4.03 30.54 -40.02
C MET A 243 2.73 30.08 -39.39
N TYR A 244 1.58 30.65 -39.73
CA TYR A 244 0.27 30.22 -39.23
C TYR A 244 -0.06 28.79 -39.72
N PHE A 245 0.26 28.48 -41.00
CA PHE A 245 0.02 27.16 -41.54
C PHE A 245 0.82 26.08 -40.75
N GLU A 246 2.10 26.31 -40.55
CA GLU A 246 2.96 25.41 -39.75
C GLU A 246 2.44 25.31 -38.30
N MET A 247 2.08 26.43 -37.68
CA MET A 247 1.56 26.42 -36.29
C MET A 247 0.25 25.66 -36.17
N LEU A 248 -0.68 25.75 -37.11
CA LEU A 248 -2.02 25.19 -37.02
C LEU A 248 -2.10 23.76 -37.57
N PHE A 249 -1.32 23.43 -38.59
CA PHE A 249 -1.43 22.20 -39.37
C PHE A 249 -0.16 21.37 -39.40
N SER A 250 0.75 21.58 -38.45
CA SER A 250 1.94 20.73 -38.33
C SER A 250 1.51 19.32 -37.90
N GLU A 251 1.81 18.37 -38.77
CA GLU A 251 1.58 16.94 -38.49
C GLU A 251 2.75 16.32 -37.73
N GLY A 252 2.46 15.37 -36.86
CA GLY A 252 3.47 14.60 -36.17
C GLY A 252 3.21 14.45 -34.68
N THR A 253 4.17 13.84 -34.01
CA THR A 253 4.17 13.69 -32.57
C THR A 253 5.16 14.68 -31.96
N ASN A 254 4.70 15.50 -31.06
CA ASN A 254 5.53 16.40 -30.27
C ASN A 254 5.58 15.89 -28.83
N VAL A 255 6.76 15.60 -28.33
CA VAL A 255 7.00 15.31 -26.92
C VAL A 255 6.99 16.63 -26.17
N VAL A 256 5.95 16.86 -25.40
CA VAL A 256 5.74 18.13 -24.66
C VAL A 256 6.56 18.14 -23.38
N SER A 257 6.62 17.00 -22.68
CA SER A 257 7.38 16.86 -21.43
C SER A 257 7.85 15.41 -21.26
N GLN A 258 9.08 15.26 -20.77
CA GLN A 258 9.62 13.97 -20.38
C GLN A 258 10.31 14.12 -19.03
N LEU A 259 9.80 13.38 -18.05
CA LEU A 259 10.26 13.40 -16.69
C LEU A 259 10.85 12.05 -16.32
N SER A 260 11.96 12.06 -15.59
CA SER A 260 12.52 10.87 -14.97
C SER A 260 12.78 11.09 -13.49
N LEU A 261 12.62 10.02 -12.70
CA LEU A 261 12.80 10.04 -11.24
C LEU A 261 14.06 9.26 -10.88
N LYS A 262 14.96 9.91 -10.15
CA LYS A 262 16.12 9.26 -9.53
C LYS A 262 15.82 8.87 -8.09
N TYR A 263 16.28 7.69 -7.69
CA TYR A 263 16.08 7.14 -6.36
C TYR A 263 17.42 6.94 -5.64
N GLY A 264 17.44 7.25 -4.36
CA GLY A 264 18.53 6.91 -3.45
C GLY A 264 18.53 5.42 -3.07
N SER A 265 19.53 5.00 -2.32
CA SER A 265 19.65 3.62 -1.81
C SER A 265 18.54 3.24 -0.82
N ASP A 266 17.88 4.23 -0.24
CA ASP A 266 16.73 4.11 0.67
C ASP A 266 15.37 4.08 -0.06
N ASN A 267 15.37 4.01 -1.40
CA ASN A 267 14.20 4.06 -2.27
C ASN A 267 13.39 5.38 -2.20
N ARG A 268 13.96 6.46 -1.70
CA ARG A 268 13.36 7.79 -1.76
C ARG A 268 13.80 8.51 -3.04
N VAL A 269 12.91 9.33 -3.61
CA VAL A 269 13.22 10.12 -4.81
C VAL A 269 14.24 11.21 -4.43
N THR A 270 15.41 11.20 -5.07
CA THR A 270 16.49 12.18 -4.84
C THR A 270 16.50 13.29 -5.88
N ALA A 271 15.92 13.05 -7.06
CA ALA A 271 15.73 14.08 -8.07
C ALA A 271 14.56 13.75 -9.00
N VAL A 272 13.92 14.79 -9.51
CA VAL A 272 13.09 14.77 -10.70
C VAL A 272 13.87 15.47 -11.80
N GLN A 273 14.04 14.81 -12.94
CA GLN A 273 14.74 15.35 -14.10
C GLN A 273 13.77 15.63 -15.22
N GLN A 274 14.05 16.67 -16.01
CA GLN A 274 13.35 16.98 -17.25
C GLN A 274 14.29 16.76 -18.43
N GLY A 275 13.75 16.23 -19.53
CA GLY A 275 14.51 15.90 -20.75
C GLY A 275 14.81 14.41 -20.87
N GLU A 276 15.48 14.03 -21.94
CA GLU A 276 15.75 12.64 -22.32
C GLU A 276 17.24 12.29 -22.29
N GLY A 277 17.56 11.10 -21.80
CA GLY A 277 18.88 10.50 -21.89
C GLY A 277 19.98 11.34 -21.25
N ALA A 278 21.01 11.69 -22.05
CA ALA A 278 22.15 12.46 -21.59
C ALA A 278 21.88 13.96 -21.42
N ASP A 279 20.81 14.45 -22.04
CA ASP A 279 20.40 15.85 -21.97
C ASP A 279 19.42 16.12 -20.83
N ALA A 280 19.02 15.09 -20.07
CA ALA A 280 18.17 15.24 -18.92
C ALA A 280 18.84 16.05 -17.82
N ALA A 281 18.21 17.14 -17.39
CA ALA A 281 18.67 18.01 -16.33
C ALA A 281 17.84 17.85 -15.06
N ASP A 282 18.46 17.99 -13.89
CA ASP A 282 17.72 17.98 -12.63
C ASP A 282 16.80 19.20 -12.57
N TRP A 283 15.52 18.97 -12.48
CA TRP A 283 14.53 20.03 -12.23
C TRP A 283 14.41 20.28 -10.72
N TYR A 284 14.18 19.21 -9.96
CA TYR A 284 14.16 19.26 -8.50
C TYR A 284 15.17 18.27 -7.91
N THR A 285 15.85 18.69 -6.86
CA THR A 285 16.66 17.79 -6.04
C THR A 285 16.13 17.75 -4.61
N PHE A 286 16.14 16.55 -4.00
CA PHE A 286 15.57 16.31 -2.68
C PHE A 286 16.65 15.86 -1.70
N SER A 287 16.53 16.32 -0.45
CA SER A 287 17.27 15.82 0.68
C SER A 287 16.33 15.48 1.84
N PHE A 288 16.72 14.48 2.62
CA PHE A 288 15.91 13.93 3.69
C PHE A 288 16.64 13.98 5.02
N ASP A 289 15.94 14.43 6.07
CA ASP A 289 16.39 14.40 7.46
C ASP A 289 15.22 13.83 8.29
N GLY A 290 15.21 12.50 8.47
CA GLY A 290 14.07 11.79 9.04
C GLY A 290 12.82 11.97 8.18
N ASP A 291 11.77 12.53 8.78
CA ASP A 291 10.49 12.83 8.12
C ASP A 291 10.46 14.23 7.46
N LYS A 292 11.55 14.99 7.56
CA LYS A 292 11.66 16.27 6.86
C LYS A 292 12.28 16.08 5.48
N VAL A 293 11.59 16.60 4.47
CA VAL A 293 12.04 16.64 3.08
C VAL A 293 12.34 18.08 2.71
N SER A 294 13.46 18.34 2.07
CA SER A 294 13.80 19.65 1.52
C SER A 294 14.04 19.50 0.04
N ALA A 295 13.45 20.37 -0.76
CA ALA A 295 13.56 20.39 -2.21
C ALA A 295 14.09 21.72 -2.71
N LEU A 296 14.94 21.65 -3.74
CA LEU A 296 15.50 22.79 -4.43
C LEU A 296 15.14 22.69 -5.93
N ASN A 297 14.54 23.74 -6.44
CA ASN A 297 14.28 23.90 -7.88
C ASN A 297 15.59 24.32 -8.58
N LYS A 298 16.12 23.43 -9.41
CA LYS A 298 17.36 23.64 -10.15
C LYS A 298 17.20 24.44 -11.44
N MET A 299 15.95 24.60 -11.91
CA MET A 299 15.62 25.42 -13.07
C MET A 299 15.27 26.86 -12.67
N TYR A 300 15.20 27.17 -11.35
CA TYR A 300 14.98 28.52 -10.90
C TYR A 300 16.20 29.40 -11.23
N GLU A 301 15.96 30.52 -11.91
CA GLU A 301 16.97 31.53 -12.18
C GLU A 301 16.96 32.62 -11.10
N ASP A 302 18.14 32.91 -10.53
CA ASP A 302 18.25 33.96 -9.50
C ASP A 302 17.78 35.32 -10.05
N GLY A 303 16.81 35.93 -9.36
CA GLY A 303 16.25 37.22 -9.73
C GLY A 303 14.93 37.15 -10.50
N GLU A 304 14.42 35.92 -10.79
CA GLU A 304 13.12 35.75 -11.40
C GLU A 304 12.04 35.40 -10.35
N PRO A 305 10.76 35.78 -10.55
CA PRO A 305 9.65 35.30 -9.74
C PRO A 305 9.41 33.80 -9.94
N GLY A 306 9.11 33.09 -8.86
CA GLY A 306 8.83 31.64 -8.92
C GLY A 306 9.06 30.93 -7.60
N ILE A 307 8.98 29.60 -7.61
CA ILE A 307 9.33 28.76 -6.45
C ILE A 307 10.80 28.38 -6.54
N ARG A 308 11.61 28.85 -5.57
CA ARG A 308 13.02 28.53 -5.46
C ARG A 308 13.26 27.23 -4.71
N ALA A 309 12.55 27.06 -3.61
CA ALA A 309 12.72 25.90 -2.73
C ALA A 309 11.44 25.66 -1.92
N PHE A 310 11.29 24.45 -1.44
CA PHE A 310 10.25 24.12 -0.45
C PHE A 310 10.72 23.01 0.50
N SER A 311 10.00 22.84 1.60
CA SER A 311 10.22 21.73 2.51
C SER A 311 8.89 21.15 2.96
N TRP A 312 8.86 19.83 3.15
CA TRP A 312 7.74 19.09 3.70
C TRP A 312 8.12 18.47 5.03
N VAL A 313 7.14 18.38 5.92
CA VAL A 313 7.17 17.49 7.09
C VAL A 313 6.19 16.35 6.80
N LEU A 314 6.71 15.13 6.84
CA LEU A 314 5.92 13.93 6.57
C LEU A 314 5.38 13.36 7.89
N ASN A 315 4.16 12.83 7.84
CA ASN A 315 3.56 12.01 8.88
C ASN A 315 2.95 10.78 8.22
N ASP A 316 3.42 9.59 8.58
CA ASP A 316 3.01 8.32 7.96
C ASP A 316 3.14 8.36 6.42
N GLY A 317 4.26 8.92 5.92
CA GLY A 317 4.57 9.01 4.49
C GLY A 317 3.74 10.04 3.70
N LYS A 318 2.93 10.87 4.37
CA LYS A 318 2.12 11.95 3.76
C LYS A 318 2.58 13.30 4.25
N VAL A 319 2.48 14.35 3.43
CA VAL A 319 2.81 15.71 3.83
C VAL A 319 1.80 16.19 4.88
N GLU A 320 2.25 16.51 6.07
CA GLU A 320 1.44 17.13 7.13
C GLU A 320 1.48 18.66 7.02
N SER A 321 2.67 19.20 6.71
CA SER A 321 2.87 20.63 6.51
C SER A 321 3.95 20.89 5.49
N SER A 322 3.88 22.04 4.82
CA SER A 322 4.91 22.52 3.90
C SER A 322 5.28 23.97 4.16
N ASN A 323 6.51 24.33 3.81
CA ASN A 323 6.98 25.71 3.70
C ASN A 323 7.52 25.90 2.28
N VAL A 324 6.98 26.89 1.57
CA VAL A 324 7.34 27.18 0.18
C VAL A 324 7.99 28.57 0.11
N ASP A 325 9.20 28.64 -0.43
CA ASP A 325 9.93 29.89 -0.64
C ASP A 325 9.58 30.47 -2.01
N PHE A 326 8.57 31.32 -2.02
CA PHE A 326 8.16 32.07 -3.19
C PHE A 326 9.06 33.30 -3.40
N MET A 327 9.61 33.43 -4.59
CA MET A 327 10.26 34.64 -5.05
C MET A 327 9.23 35.50 -5.78
N ARG A 328 8.98 36.71 -5.29
CA ARG A 328 7.95 37.61 -5.84
C ARG A 328 8.51 39.00 -6.06
N THR A 329 8.03 39.65 -7.11
CA THR A 329 8.38 41.06 -7.38
C THR A 329 7.60 41.98 -6.46
N VAL A 330 8.32 42.79 -5.67
CA VAL A 330 7.77 43.81 -4.78
C VAL A 330 8.55 45.10 -4.99
N GLY A 331 7.85 46.14 -5.51
CA GLY A 331 8.49 47.42 -5.77
C GLY A 331 9.57 47.41 -6.87
N GLY A 332 9.55 46.39 -7.74
CA GLY A 332 10.52 46.22 -8.84
C GLY A 332 11.72 45.32 -8.44
N GLU A 333 11.76 44.82 -7.21
CA GLU A 333 12.79 43.89 -6.76
C GLU A 333 12.19 42.51 -6.49
N VAL A 334 12.92 41.44 -6.81
CA VAL A 334 12.51 40.08 -6.52
C VAL A 334 12.99 39.71 -5.10
N VAL A 335 12.03 39.41 -4.22
CA VAL A 335 12.28 39.13 -2.82
C VAL A 335 11.67 37.79 -2.41
N SER A 336 12.34 37.08 -1.47
CA SER A 336 11.84 35.85 -0.85
C SER A 336 10.63 36.13 0.03
N ARG A 337 9.59 35.33 -0.13
CA ARG A 337 8.38 35.32 0.70
C ARG A 337 7.97 33.91 1.06
N PRO A 338 8.59 33.31 2.07
CA PRO A 338 8.23 31.99 2.51
C PRO A 338 6.80 31.95 3.05
N VAL A 339 6.05 30.93 2.70
CA VAL A 339 4.68 30.71 3.13
C VAL A 339 4.56 29.30 3.72
N ASP A 340 3.95 29.21 4.90
CA ASP A 340 3.67 27.96 5.58
C ASP A 340 2.26 27.49 5.26
N PHE A 341 2.14 26.19 4.98
CA PHE A 341 0.89 25.53 4.67
C PHE A 341 0.65 24.31 5.58
N THR A 342 -0.61 24.02 5.84
CA THR A 342 -1.07 22.79 6.48
C THR A 342 -1.85 21.97 5.46
N TRP A 343 -1.60 20.66 5.40
CA TRP A 343 -2.30 19.73 4.54
C TRP A 343 -3.42 19.05 5.29
N THR A 344 -4.57 18.93 4.65
CA THR A 344 -5.77 18.34 5.24
C THR A 344 -6.12 17.04 4.51
N TYR A 345 -6.59 16.04 5.28
CA TYR A 345 -6.88 14.72 4.76
C TYR A 345 -8.25 14.24 5.19
N ASP A 346 -8.92 13.52 4.30
CA ASP A 346 -10.11 12.74 4.66
C ASP A 346 -9.72 11.61 5.60
N VAL A 347 -10.36 11.56 6.77
CA VAL A 347 -10.02 10.58 7.82
C VAL A 347 -10.42 9.15 7.48
N VAL A 348 -11.36 8.95 6.54
CA VAL A 348 -11.84 7.63 6.14
C VAL A 348 -10.98 7.08 5.00
N ASN A 349 -10.78 7.89 3.97
CA ASN A 349 -10.11 7.47 2.74
C ASN A 349 -8.60 7.72 2.77
N GLY A 350 -8.12 8.65 3.62
CA GLY A 350 -6.70 9.02 3.71
C GLY A 350 -6.19 9.78 2.50
N GLN A 351 -7.07 10.42 1.75
CA GLN A 351 -6.77 11.25 0.58
C GLN A 351 -6.62 12.71 1.01
N CYS A 352 -5.71 13.46 0.38
CA CYS A 352 -5.56 14.89 0.63
C CYS A 352 -6.80 15.64 0.12
N THR A 353 -7.40 16.45 0.98
CA THR A 353 -8.58 17.27 0.65
C THR A 353 -8.24 18.72 0.39
N GLY A 354 -7.06 19.20 0.80
CA GLY A 354 -6.65 20.57 0.53
C GLY A 354 -5.33 20.96 1.18
N VAL A 355 -4.83 22.09 0.75
CA VAL A 355 -3.64 22.77 1.28
C VAL A 355 -4.07 24.16 1.72
N VAL A 356 -3.87 24.46 3.01
CA VAL A 356 -4.36 25.68 3.66
C VAL A 356 -3.18 26.54 4.09
N SER A 357 -3.18 27.82 3.72
CA SER A 357 -2.17 28.77 4.18
C SER A 357 -2.34 29.04 5.68
N GLN A 358 -1.28 28.85 6.46
CA GLN A 358 -1.31 29.07 7.91
C GLN A 358 -1.49 30.55 8.27
N SER A 359 -1.00 31.46 7.43
CA SER A 359 -1.05 32.91 7.69
C SER A 359 -2.44 33.51 7.44
N THR A 360 -3.19 32.99 6.48
CA THR A 360 -4.51 33.52 6.08
C THR A 360 -5.67 32.62 6.49
N GLY A 361 -5.43 31.36 6.75
CA GLY A 361 -6.48 30.35 6.93
C GLY A 361 -7.27 30.04 5.66
N SER A 362 -6.84 30.55 4.51
CA SER A 362 -7.52 30.34 3.23
C SER A 362 -6.99 29.10 2.53
N ASN A 363 -7.87 28.38 1.85
CA ASN A 363 -7.45 27.28 0.97
C ASN A 363 -6.57 27.84 -0.15
N TYR A 364 -5.39 27.26 -0.29
CA TYR A 364 -4.49 27.50 -1.41
C TYR A 364 -4.86 26.58 -2.58
N VAL A 365 -5.09 25.30 -2.25
CA VAL A 365 -5.56 24.28 -3.18
C VAL A 365 -6.64 23.47 -2.50
N SER A 366 -7.66 23.08 -3.25
CA SER A 366 -8.68 22.10 -2.85
C SER A 366 -8.64 20.93 -3.81
N PHE A 367 -8.71 19.73 -3.27
CA PHE A 367 -8.78 18.51 -4.04
C PHE A 367 -10.18 17.91 -3.94
N ASP A 368 -10.85 17.80 -5.07
CA ASP A 368 -12.20 17.27 -5.14
C ASP A 368 -12.16 15.76 -5.43
N PHE A 369 -12.89 15.02 -4.62
CA PHE A 369 -13.01 13.56 -4.74
C PHE A 369 -14.48 13.15 -4.83
N GLU A 370 -14.76 12.22 -5.71
CA GLU A 370 -16.04 11.55 -5.80
C GLU A 370 -15.84 10.03 -5.74
N ASN A 371 -16.53 9.36 -4.80
CA ASN A 371 -16.44 7.91 -4.61
C ASN A 371 -14.98 7.39 -4.47
N GLY A 372 -14.09 8.16 -3.84
CA GLY A 372 -12.69 7.82 -3.64
C GLY A 372 -11.79 8.05 -4.86
N ASN A 373 -12.25 8.81 -5.86
CA ASN A 373 -11.50 9.15 -7.06
C ASN A 373 -11.34 10.67 -7.20
N TYR A 374 -10.15 11.11 -7.60
CA TYR A 374 -9.83 12.53 -7.78
C TYR A 374 -10.44 13.07 -9.08
N THR A 375 -11.31 14.05 -8.99
CA THR A 375 -12.06 14.58 -10.14
C THR A 375 -11.48 15.85 -10.74
N ALA A 376 -10.52 16.52 -10.07
CA ALA A 376 -9.95 17.80 -10.50
C ALA A 376 -11.01 18.85 -10.89
N GLY A 377 -12.02 19.06 -10.01
CA GLY A 377 -13.11 20.00 -10.28
C GLY A 377 -14.05 19.55 -11.40
N GLY A 378 -14.17 18.23 -11.66
CA GLY A 378 -15.00 17.66 -12.71
C GLY A 378 -14.26 17.42 -14.04
N MET A 379 -12.94 17.66 -14.08
CA MET A 379 -12.14 17.38 -15.30
C MET A 379 -12.03 15.90 -15.63
N PHE A 380 -12.21 15.03 -14.65
CA PHE A 380 -12.18 13.58 -14.83
C PHE A 380 -13.45 12.92 -14.33
N GLU A 381 -13.94 11.95 -15.10
CA GLU A 381 -15.05 11.08 -14.74
C GLU A 381 -14.60 9.63 -14.64
N TYR A 382 -15.31 8.85 -13.83
CA TYR A 382 -15.03 7.44 -13.54
C TYR A 382 -16.30 6.64 -13.74
N GLY A 383 -16.32 5.79 -14.76
CA GLY A 383 -17.48 4.95 -15.05
C GLY A 383 -17.66 3.81 -14.04
N ASP A 384 -18.89 3.30 -13.93
CA ASP A 384 -19.26 2.21 -13.01
C ASP A 384 -18.47 0.90 -13.24
N ALA A 385 -17.96 0.70 -14.45
CA ALA A 385 -17.16 -0.46 -14.85
C ALA A 385 -15.65 -0.14 -14.93
N GLY A 386 -15.20 0.95 -14.30
CA GLY A 386 -13.83 1.42 -14.39
C GLY A 386 -12.83 0.35 -13.94
N LYS A 387 -11.73 0.22 -14.68
CA LYS A 387 -10.60 -0.60 -14.27
C LYS A 387 -10.06 -0.06 -12.95
N LYS A 388 -9.79 -0.95 -12.00
CA LYS A 388 -9.18 -0.56 -10.74
C LYS A 388 -7.72 -0.19 -10.98
N ASN A 389 -7.30 0.86 -10.30
CA ASN A 389 -5.88 1.20 -10.23
C ASN A 389 -5.13 0.18 -9.34
N ASN A 390 -3.85 -0.06 -9.62
CA ASN A 390 -3.00 -0.79 -8.68
C ASN A 390 -2.85 0.03 -7.39
N ILE A 391 -2.91 -0.63 -6.23
CA ILE A 391 -2.81 0.04 -4.91
C ILE A 391 -1.49 0.79 -4.68
N PHE A 392 -0.44 0.44 -5.44
CA PHE A 392 0.86 1.12 -5.47
C PHE A 392 1.06 1.92 -6.77
N GLY A 393 0.03 1.96 -7.63
CA GLY A 393 0.08 2.69 -8.88
C GLY A 393 0.02 4.20 -8.66
N VAL A 394 0.52 4.94 -9.62
CA VAL A 394 0.37 6.40 -9.66
C VAL A 394 -1.12 6.77 -9.79
N ASP A 395 -1.54 7.86 -9.16
CA ASP A 395 -2.83 8.46 -9.46
C ASP A 395 -2.76 9.11 -10.84
N VAL A 396 -3.35 8.45 -11.82
CA VAL A 396 -3.26 8.86 -13.24
C VAL A 396 -3.80 10.28 -13.45
N ALA A 397 -4.96 10.61 -12.85
CA ALA A 397 -5.55 11.93 -13.00
C ALA A 397 -4.67 13.03 -12.37
N LYS A 398 -4.13 12.78 -11.17
CA LYS A 398 -3.20 13.70 -10.52
C LYS A 398 -1.88 13.84 -11.29
N ALA A 399 -1.35 12.74 -11.82
CA ALA A 399 -0.14 12.78 -12.64
C ALA A 399 -0.35 13.58 -13.93
N ILE A 400 -1.48 13.40 -14.59
CA ILE A 400 -1.84 14.20 -15.79
C ILE A 400 -1.90 15.68 -15.43
N VAL A 401 -2.68 16.07 -14.40
CA VAL A 401 -2.79 17.46 -13.96
C VAL A 401 -1.42 18.03 -13.59
N GLY A 402 -0.63 17.29 -12.80
CA GLY A 402 0.70 17.71 -12.37
C GLY A 402 1.64 17.99 -13.54
N VAL A 403 1.70 17.09 -14.52
CA VAL A 403 2.59 17.24 -15.69
C VAL A 403 2.10 18.34 -16.62
N THR A 404 0.79 18.47 -16.83
CA THR A 404 0.22 19.53 -17.69
C THR A 404 0.34 20.92 -17.06
N SER A 405 0.36 21.03 -15.72
CA SER A 405 0.66 22.27 -14.99
C SER A 405 2.17 22.52 -14.82
N GLN A 406 3.02 21.74 -15.48
CA GLN A 406 4.48 21.84 -15.48
C GLN A 406 5.12 21.64 -14.08
N LEU A 407 4.42 21.01 -13.12
CA LEU A 407 4.87 20.77 -11.74
C LEU A 407 5.39 22.04 -11.03
N ASP A 408 4.89 23.22 -11.42
CA ASP A 408 5.36 24.51 -10.90
C ASP A 408 5.04 24.73 -9.42
N ASP A 409 4.21 23.86 -8.82
CA ASP A 409 3.78 23.95 -7.45
C ASP A 409 4.25 22.76 -6.61
N ASP A 410 4.62 23.02 -5.34
CA ASP A 410 5.04 21.97 -4.38
C ASP A 410 3.96 20.90 -4.18
N HIS A 411 2.67 21.28 -4.21
CA HIS A 411 1.56 20.34 -4.05
C HIS A 411 1.37 19.43 -5.28
N ALA A 412 1.55 19.95 -6.50
CA ALA A 412 1.52 19.12 -7.71
C ALA A 412 2.64 18.07 -7.67
N LEU A 413 3.82 18.47 -7.22
CA LEU A 413 4.96 17.57 -7.09
C LEU A 413 4.75 16.55 -5.97
N ALA A 414 4.15 16.92 -4.83
CA ALA A 414 3.79 15.98 -3.77
C ALA A 414 2.77 14.94 -4.24
N CYS A 415 1.75 15.36 -5.00
CA CYS A 415 0.77 14.45 -5.63
C CYS A 415 1.45 13.50 -6.62
N PHE A 416 2.32 14.02 -7.46
CA PHE A 416 3.08 13.25 -8.43
C PHE A 416 3.99 12.20 -7.78
N LEU A 417 4.62 12.53 -6.66
CA LEU A 417 5.49 11.64 -5.90
C LEU A 417 4.75 10.71 -4.92
N GLY A 418 3.42 10.87 -4.80
CA GLY A 418 2.59 10.04 -3.91
C GLY A 418 2.67 10.41 -2.43
N TYR A 419 3.12 11.63 -2.11
CA TYR A 419 3.17 12.13 -0.72
C TYR A 419 1.87 12.81 -0.27
N ASP A 420 0.85 12.87 -1.12
CA ASP A 420 -0.47 13.44 -0.83
C ASP A 420 -1.51 12.40 -0.34
N GLY A 421 -1.05 11.20 -0.01
CA GLY A 421 -1.89 10.12 0.51
C GLY A 421 -2.28 9.09 -0.54
N LYS A 422 -3.50 8.55 -0.43
CA LYS A 422 -3.94 7.46 -1.31
C LYS A 422 -4.29 7.96 -2.71
N ALA A 423 -3.89 7.18 -3.72
CA ALA A 423 -4.31 7.36 -5.10
C ALA A 423 -5.81 7.07 -5.30
N SER A 424 -6.35 7.51 -6.43
CA SER A 424 -7.71 7.18 -6.88
C SER A 424 -7.91 5.67 -6.97
N LEU A 425 -9.09 5.19 -6.54
CA LEU A 425 -9.43 3.76 -6.52
C LEU A 425 -9.57 3.16 -7.92
N ASN A 426 -10.05 3.97 -8.86
CA ASN A 426 -10.30 3.58 -10.23
C ASN A 426 -9.46 4.41 -11.20
N LEU A 427 -9.44 4.00 -12.45
CA LEU A 427 -8.82 4.74 -13.54
C LEU A 427 -9.87 5.65 -14.20
N PRO A 428 -9.49 6.87 -14.64
CA PRO A 428 -10.42 7.76 -15.33
C PRO A 428 -10.92 7.13 -16.65
N THR A 429 -12.18 7.36 -16.97
CA THR A 429 -12.82 6.89 -18.21
C THR A 429 -13.09 8.03 -19.21
N SER A 430 -13.13 9.26 -18.73
CA SER A 430 -13.23 10.43 -19.58
C SER A 430 -12.54 11.65 -18.97
N THR A 431 -12.21 12.64 -19.81
CA THR A 431 -11.58 13.90 -19.38
C THR A 431 -12.09 15.07 -20.19
N LEU A 432 -12.14 16.23 -19.53
CA LEU A 432 -12.35 17.56 -20.15
C LEU A 432 -11.03 18.33 -20.38
N ILE A 433 -9.87 17.71 -20.08
CA ILE A 433 -8.58 18.32 -20.43
C ILE A 433 -8.52 18.47 -21.95
N ASP A 434 -8.03 19.61 -22.40
CA ASP A 434 -8.02 20.06 -23.82
C ASP A 434 -9.42 20.38 -24.40
N ALA A 435 -10.46 20.51 -23.58
CA ALA A 435 -11.71 21.10 -24.01
C ALA A 435 -11.50 22.59 -24.31
N MET A 436 -11.91 23.05 -25.48
CA MET A 436 -11.77 24.45 -25.89
C MET A 436 -12.93 25.32 -25.40
N SER A 437 -14.04 24.72 -24.99
CA SER A 437 -15.22 25.37 -24.43
C SER A 437 -15.92 24.45 -23.39
N GLU A 438 -16.79 25.06 -22.55
CA GLU A 438 -17.64 24.30 -21.61
C GLU A 438 -18.68 23.40 -22.31
N GLU A 439 -18.92 23.61 -23.61
CA GLU A 439 -19.85 22.83 -24.42
C GLU A 439 -19.18 21.63 -25.11
N ASP A 440 -17.83 21.53 -25.04
CA ASP A 440 -17.10 20.42 -25.66
C ASP A 440 -17.39 19.13 -24.92
N PRO A 441 -17.64 18.03 -25.64
CA PRO A 441 -17.89 16.74 -25.00
C PRO A 441 -16.62 16.23 -24.31
N ALA A 442 -16.80 15.58 -23.17
CA ALA A 442 -15.70 14.88 -22.50
C ALA A 442 -15.08 13.82 -23.42
N LYS A 443 -13.76 13.79 -23.48
CA LYS A 443 -13.00 12.85 -24.31
C LYS A 443 -12.82 11.54 -23.55
N ALA A 444 -13.06 10.40 -24.20
CA ALA A 444 -12.85 9.09 -23.62
C ALA A 444 -11.36 8.85 -23.32
N VAL A 445 -11.03 8.49 -22.08
CA VAL A 445 -9.67 8.12 -21.65
C VAL A 445 -9.49 6.62 -21.76
N THR A 446 -8.45 6.17 -22.45
CA THR A 446 -8.03 4.79 -22.50
C THR A 446 -6.79 4.59 -21.65
N CYS A 447 -6.95 3.89 -20.52
CA CYS A 447 -5.83 3.47 -19.69
C CYS A 447 -5.38 2.05 -20.07
N ILE A 448 -4.10 1.88 -20.39
CA ILE A 448 -3.44 0.61 -20.70
C ILE A 448 -2.70 0.17 -19.43
N GLN A 449 -2.95 -1.05 -18.99
CA GLN A 449 -2.32 -1.64 -17.80
C GLN A 449 -1.45 -2.83 -18.18
N ASP A 450 -0.37 -3.02 -17.43
CA ASP A 450 0.42 -4.26 -17.50
C ASP A 450 -0.28 -5.43 -16.77
N GLY A 451 0.39 -6.59 -16.72
CA GLY A 451 -0.14 -7.80 -16.09
C GLY A 451 -0.37 -7.70 -14.58
N GLU A 452 0.23 -6.71 -13.92
CA GLU A 452 0.11 -6.45 -12.48
C GLU A 452 -0.81 -5.25 -12.16
N GLY A 453 -1.44 -4.68 -13.19
CA GLY A 453 -2.43 -3.61 -13.04
C GLY A 453 -1.83 -2.20 -12.94
N TYR A 454 -0.53 -2.03 -13.20
CA TYR A 454 0.08 -0.71 -13.33
C TYR A 454 -0.29 -0.09 -14.67
N VAL A 455 -0.67 1.20 -14.65
CA VAL A 455 -0.95 1.93 -15.88
C VAL A 455 0.36 2.25 -16.59
N THR A 456 0.54 1.73 -17.78
CA THR A 456 1.70 1.99 -18.63
C THR A 456 1.44 3.10 -19.63
N ALA A 457 0.17 3.35 -19.97
CA ALA A 457 -0.22 4.52 -20.74
C ALA A 457 -1.64 4.96 -20.43
N ALA A 458 -1.88 6.27 -20.53
CA ALA A 458 -3.20 6.88 -20.56
C ALA A 458 -3.29 7.77 -21.78
N LYS A 459 -4.33 7.61 -22.57
CA LYS A 459 -4.49 8.36 -23.81
C LYS A 459 -5.93 8.74 -24.08
N TRP A 460 -6.08 9.88 -24.71
CA TRP A 460 -7.34 10.38 -25.22
C TRP A 460 -7.11 11.16 -26.52
N GLY A 461 -8.13 11.26 -27.33
CA GLY A 461 -8.07 11.97 -28.57
C GLY A 461 -9.46 12.44 -28.99
N GLY A 462 -9.51 13.43 -29.86
CA GLY A 462 -10.74 13.92 -30.44
C GLY A 462 -10.91 13.46 -31.87
N GLU A 463 -12.17 13.17 -32.28
CA GLU A 463 -12.52 13.18 -33.68
C GLU A 463 -12.21 14.58 -34.26
N GLY A 464 -11.73 14.59 -35.49
CA GLY A 464 -11.29 15.81 -36.13
C GLY A 464 -12.31 16.95 -36.05
N PHE A 465 -11.88 18.06 -35.53
CA PHE A 465 -12.67 19.29 -35.61
C PHE A 465 -12.28 20.09 -36.85
N ASP A 466 -13.23 20.82 -37.43
CA ASP A 466 -12.98 21.72 -38.55
C ASP A 466 -12.45 23.03 -38.00
N MET A 467 -11.13 23.23 -38.06
CA MET A 467 -10.51 24.44 -37.60
C MET A 467 -10.93 25.62 -38.53
N MET A 468 -11.50 26.64 -37.94
CA MET A 468 -11.91 27.89 -38.60
C MET A 468 -13.02 27.70 -39.66
N GLY A 469 -13.68 26.54 -39.74
CA GLY A 469 -14.72 26.30 -40.74
C GLY A 469 -14.23 26.22 -42.19
N ILE A 470 -12.94 25.86 -42.39
CA ILE A 470 -12.29 25.77 -43.69
C ILE A 470 -12.29 24.35 -44.27
N GLY A 471 -12.88 23.40 -43.56
CA GLY A 471 -13.03 22.04 -44.02
C GLY A 471 -11.86 21.09 -43.68
N VAL A 472 -10.81 21.56 -43.00
CA VAL A 472 -9.69 20.69 -42.57
C VAL A 472 -10.08 20.00 -41.28
N LYS A 473 -10.05 18.65 -41.32
CA LYS A 473 -10.27 17.86 -40.11
C LYS A 473 -8.96 17.60 -39.40
N ILE A 474 -8.84 18.11 -38.18
CA ILE A 474 -7.66 17.88 -37.33
C ILE A 474 -8.01 16.83 -36.28
N THR A 475 -7.27 15.74 -36.29
CA THR A 475 -7.35 14.74 -35.25
C THR A 475 -6.15 14.87 -34.33
N SER A 476 -6.38 15.03 -33.04
CA SER A 476 -5.31 15.07 -32.05
C SER A 476 -5.41 13.87 -31.11
N GLU A 477 -4.28 13.32 -30.71
CA GLU A 477 -4.17 12.32 -29.66
C GLU A 477 -3.18 12.81 -28.61
N THR A 478 -3.58 12.76 -27.35
CA THR A 478 -2.74 13.06 -26.19
C THR A 478 -2.38 11.72 -25.54
N VAL A 479 -1.09 11.50 -25.27
CA VAL A 479 -0.57 10.26 -24.70
C VAL A 479 0.31 10.60 -23.51
N PHE A 480 0.03 9.94 -22.38
CA PHE A 480 0.91 9.84 -21.22
C PHE A 480 1.43 8.43 -21.12
N GLU A 481 2.73 8.26 -21.03
CA GLU A 481 3.37 6.96 -20.80
C GLU A 481 4.05 6.96 -19.44
N PHE A 482 3.88 5.87 -18.69
CA PHE A 482 4.41 5.68 -17.36
C PHE A 482 5.42 4.52 -17.36
N THR A 483 6.62 4.79 -16.89
CA THR A 483 7.68 3.79 -16.80
C THR A 483 7.90 3.40 -15.34
N TYR A 484 8.01 2.10 -15.08
CA TYR A 484 8.20 1.55 -13.74
C TYR A 484 9.44 0.66 -13.67
N ALA A 485 10.03 0.57 -12.46
CA ALA A 485 11.05 -0.41 -12.09
C ALA A 485 10.67 -1.12 -10.78
N GLU A 486 11.16 -2.36 -10.60
CA GLU A 486 10.99 -3.16 -9.39
C GLU A 486 11.81 -2.66 -8.20
#